data_ac83c8886c027d378c0e8ec433da7ce7
#
_entry.id   ac83c8886c027d378c0e8ec433da7ce7
#
_cell.length_a   1.000
_cell.length_b   1.000
_cell.length_c   1.000
_cell.angle_alpha   90.00
_cell.angle_beta   90.00
_cell.angle_gamma   90.00
#
_symmetry.space_group_name_H-M   'P 1'
#
loop_
_entity.id
_entity.type
_entity.pdbx_description
1 polymer ?
#
loop_
_entity_poly.entity_id
_entity_poly.type
_entity_poly.pdbx_seq_one_letter_code
_entity_poly.pdbx_strand_id
1 'polypeptide(L)'
;MLRSSLSFAFMLVALPVAAQAALPVGAKAPDFSTQVSLAGKAMPFSLKAALKKGPVVLYFYPAAFTKGCTIEAHDFAEATDDFKKLGATVIGMSGDPIEKLNQFSVSECRNKFAVGSASPATIAAYEVVMPKNPAMSDRTSYVIAPDGKVVFVHSAMDPAGHVTGTMDAVKAWVAQHRKG
;
A
#
# COMPACT_ATOMS: atom_id res chain seq x y z
N MET A 1 -10.28 -39.22 58.27
CA MET A 1 -10.22 -37.81 57.78
C MET A 1 -9.53 -37.83 56.45
N LEU A 2 -10.27 -37.90 55.34
CA LEU A 2 -9.70 -37.91 53.99
C LEU A 2 -9.74 -36.44 53.47
N ARG A 3 -8.56 -35.88 53.18
CA ARG A 3 -8.39 -34.57 52.49
C ARG A 3 -8.36 -34.83 50.97
N SER A 4 -9.40 -34.46 50.30
CA SER A 4 -9.49 -34.53 48.84
C SER A 4 -8.86 -33.25 48.28
N SER A 5 -7.69 -33.36 47.62
CA SER A 5 -7.03 -32.25 46.92
C SER A 5 -7.62 -32.13 45.52
N LEU A 6 -8.40 -31.08 45.26
CA LEU A 6 -8.86 -30.74 43.92
C LEU A 6 -7.72 -30.04 43.17
N SER A 7 -7.09 -30.71 42.22
CA SER A 7 -6.16 -30.12 41.27
C SER A 7 -6.93 -29.42 40.16
N PHE A 8 -6.88 -28.07 40.14
CA PHE A 8 -7.44 -27.28 39.04
C PHE A 8 -6.40 -27.23 37.90
N ALA A 9 -6.65 -28.00 36.84
CA ALA A 9 -5.86 -27.94 35.62
C ALA A 9 -6.22 -26.65 34.85
N PHE A 10 -5.30 -25.69 34.80
CA PHE A 10 -5.43 -24.48 33.99
C PHE A 10 -5.14 -24.82 32.52
N MET A 11 -6.21 -24.94 31.71
CA MET A 11 -6.08 -25.21 30.28
C MET A 11 -5.71 -23.92 29.56
N LEU A 12 -4.44 -23.78 29.17
CA LEU A 12 -3.96 -22.65 28.37
C LEU A 12 -4.54 -22.77 26.95
N VAL A 13 -5.55 -21.97 26.65
CA VAL A 13 -6.09 -21.84 25.29
C VAL A 13 -5.13 -20.99 24.48
N ALA A 14 -4.31 -21.59 23.64
CA ALA A 14 -3.49 -20.89 22.65
C ALA A 14 -4.43 -20.32 21.58
N LEU A 15 -4.65 -19.01 21.59
CA LEU A 15 -5.32 -18.31 20.50
C LEU A 15 -4.42 -18.36 19.25
N PRO A 16 -4.95 -18.76 18.08
CA PRO A 16 -4.18 -18.68 16.85
C PRO A 16 -3.82 -17.21 16.59
N VAL A 17 -2.55 -16.91 16.49
CA VAL A 17 -2.06 -15.64 15.94
C VAL A 17 -2.44 -15.68 14.46
N ALA A 18 -3.49 -14.96 14.07
CA ALA A 18 -3.81 -14.75 12.68
C ALA A 18 -2.60 -14.09 12.01
N ALA A 19 -2.01 -14.73 11.01
CA ALA A 19 -1.04 -14.07 10.13
C ALA A 19 -1.71 -12.81 9.60
N GLN A 20 -1.13 -11.63 9.87
CA GLN A 20 -1.68 -10.37 9.39
C GLN A 20 -1.62 -10.40 7.86
N ALA A 21 -2.77 -10.56 7.26
CA ALA A 21 -2.98 -10.29 5.85
C ALA A 21 -3.23 -8.79 5.69
N ALA A 22 -2.86 -8.22 4.54
CA ALA A 22 -3.08 -6.81 4.20
C ALA A 22 -4.44 -6.27 4.68
N LEU A 23 -4.54 -4.97 4.92
CA LEU A 23 -5.78 -4.30 5.38
C LEU A 23 -6.97 -4.72 4.51
N PRO A 24 -8.08 -5.18 5.08
CA PRO A 24 -9.24 -5.63 4.33
C PRO A 24 -10.00 -4.46 3.70
N VAL A 25 -10.78 -4.75 2.67
CA VAL A 25 -11.78 -3.82 2.12
C VAL A 25 -12.75 -3.37 3.23
N GLY A 26 -13.03 -2.06 3.29
CA GLY A 26 -13.83 -1.41 4.33
C GLY A 26 -13.00 -0.90 5.52
N ALA A 27 -11.77 -1.35 5.71
CA ALA A 27 -10.89 -0.82 6.74
C ALA A 27 -10.56 0.65 6.48
N LYS A 28 -10.32 1.40 7.57
CA LYS A 28 -9.80 2.76 7.45
C LYS A 28 -8.29 2.70 7.20
N ALA A 29 -7.85 3.31 6.10
CA ALA A 29 -6.43 3.44 5.79
C ALA A 29 -5.75 4.32 6.85
N PRO A 30 -4.63 3.88 7.45
CA PRO A 30 -3.83 4.70 8.35
C PRO A 30 -3.34 5.97 7.65
N ASP A 31 -3.53 7.14 8.27
CA ASP A 31 -3.01 8.39 7.71
C ASP A 31 -1.49 8.47 7.89
N PHE A 32 -0.81 9.04 6.90
CA PHE A 32 0.63 9.27 6.98
C PHE A 32 1.06 10.50 6.18
N SER A 33 2.22 11.03 6.55
CA SER A 33 2.96 12.02 5.78
C SER A 33 4.40 11.55 5.62
N THR A 34 4.99 11.79 4.45
CA THR A 34 6.35 11.36 4.14
C THR A 34 6.97 12.23 3.04
N GLN A 35 8.23 11.98 2.71
CA GLN A 35 8.87 12.48 1.50
C GLN A 35 8.58 11.54 0.33
N VAL A 36 8.15 12.12 -0.80
CA VAL A 36 8.02 11.40 -2.07
C VAL A 36 8.91 12.06 -3.12
N SER A 37 9.27 11.30 -4.13
CA SER A 37 10.00 11.81 -5.30
C SER A 37 9.12 11.71 -6.55
N LEU A 38 9.01 12.81 -7.26
CA LEU A 38 8.42 12.89 -8.59
C LEU A 38 9.42 13.53 -9.55
N ALA A 39 9.72 12.85 -10.64
CA ALA A 39 10.68 13.34 -11.64
C ALA A 39 12.04 13.76 -11.02
N GLY A 40 12.54 12.98 -10.08
CA GLY A 40 13.82 13.19 -9.40
C GLY A 40 13.80 14.26 -8.31
N LYS A 41 12.65 14.87 -8.03
CA LYS A 41 12.53 15.94 -7.03
C LYS A 41 11.78 15.46 -5.80
N ALA A 42 12.43 15.52 -4.64
CA ALA A 42 11.81 15.23 -3.37
C ALA A 42 10.83 16.35 -2.97
N MET A 43 9.67 15.96 -2.45
CA MET A 43 8.63 16.87 -1.95
C MET A 43 7.83 16.22 -0.82
N PRO A 44 7.19 17.02 0.07
CA PRO A 44 6.31 16.47 1.09
C PRO A 44 5.03 15.91 0.46
N PHE A 45 4.56 14.79 1.02
CA PHE A 45 3.30 14.15 0.68
C PHE A 45 2.48 13.90 1.95
N SER A 46 1.16 14.06 1.85
CA SER A 46 0.19 13.68 2.87
C SER A 46 -0.95 12.91 2.22
N LEU A 47 -1.23 11.71 2.72
CA LEU A 47 -2.36 10.90 2.25
C LEU A 47 -3.68 11.65 2.42
N LYS A 48 -3.91 12.26 3.60
CA LYS A 48 -5.10 13.06 3.89
C LYS A 48 -5.30 14.21 2.89
N ALA A 49 -4.22 14.86 2.46
CA ALA A 49 -4.30 15.93 1.46
C ALA A 49 -4.57 15.39 0.05
N ALA A 50 -4.01 14.23 -0.30
CA ALA A 50 -4.26 13.56 -1.58
C ALA A 50 -5.71 13.09 -1.70
N LEU A 51 -6.26 12.48 -0.65
CA LEU A 51 -7.65 12.00 -0.61
C LEU A 51 -8.70 13.12 -0.78
N LYS A 52 -8.38 14.37 -0.45
CA LYS A 52 -9.25 15.51 -0.73
C LYS A 52 -9.42 15.80 -2.22
N LYS A 53 -8.51 15.29 -3.06
CA LYS A 53 -8.52 15.51 -4.53
C LYS A 53 -9.20 14.37 -5.27
N GLY A 54 -9.32 13.19 -4.66
CA GLY A 54 -9.91 12.00 -5.27
C GLY A 54 -9.36 10.71 -4.65
N PRO A 55 -9.71 9.54 -5.21
CA PRO A 55 -9.19 8.27 -4.74
C PRO A 55 -7.67 8.19 -4.92
N VAL A 56 -7.01 7.45 -4.02
CA VAL A 56 -5.56 7.21 -4.06
C VAL A 56 -5.30 5.73 -4.31
N VAL A 57 -4.54 5.44 -5.35
CA VAL A 57 -3.90 4.14 -5.59
C VAL A 57 -2.58 4.17 -4.85
N LEU A 58 -2.51 3.44 -3.76
CA LEU A 58 -1.32 3.33 -2.91
C LEU A 58 -0.78 1.91 -3.05
N TYR A 59 0.42 1.75 -3.65
CA TYR A 59 1.02 0.44 -3.75
C TYR A 59 2.35 0.37 -3.01
N PHE A 60 2.54 -0.69 -2.24
CA PHE A 60 3.78 -1.03 -1.56
C PHE A 60 4.56 -2.02 -2.41
N TYR A 61 5.89 -1.86 -2.44
CA TYR A 61 6.79 -2.76 -3.16
C TYR A 61 8.09 -2.97 -2.37
N PRO A 62 8.74 -4.14 -2.48
CA PRO A 62 9.89 -4.50 -1.65
C PRO A 62 11.08 -3.55 -1.75
N ALA A 63 11.59 -3.31 -2.95
CA ALA A 63 12.75 -2.44 -3.14
C ALA A 63 12.86 -1.92 -4.57
N ALA A 64 13.19 -0.64 -4.71
CA ALA A 64 13.49 0.01 -5.98
C ALA A 64 14.62 -0.72 -6.73
N PHE A 65 14.52 -0.76 -8.07
CA PHE A 65 15.46 -1.38 -9.01
C PHE A 65 15.53 -2.92 -8.97
N THR A 66 14.66 -3.61 -8.23
CA THR A 66 14.51 -5.05 -8.39
C THR A 66 13.62 -5.36 -9.60
N LYS A 67 13.84 -6.51 -10.25
CA LYS A 67 13.17 -6.86 -11.51
C LYS A 67 11.63 -6.72 -11.44
N GLY A 68 11.00 -7.31 -10.43
CA GLY A 68 9.54 -7.24 -10.29
C GLY A 68 9.03 -5.83 -9.99
N CYS A 69 9.75 -5.04 -9.18
CA CYS A 69 9.37 -3.67 -8.84
C CYS A 69 9.56 -2.71 -10.03
N THR A 70 10.57 -2.94 -10.86
CA THR A 70 10.76 -2.19 -12.12
C THR A 70 9.63 -2.48 -13.10
N ILE A 71 9.23 -3.74 -13.28
CA ILE A 71 8.09 -4.11 -14.14
C ILE A 71 6.83 -3.40 -13.66
N GLU A 72 6.50 -3.51 -12.36
CA GLU A 72 5.32 -2.87 -11.78
C GLU A 72 5.34 -1.34 -11.93
N ALA A 73 6.51 -0.71 -11.73
CA ALA A 73 6.65 0.73 -11.91
C ALA A 73 6.42 1.16 -13.36
N HIS A 74 6.89 0.39 -14.34
CA HIS A 74 6.61 0.63 -15.76
C HIS A 74 5.11 0.53 -16.07
N ASP A 75 4.45 -0.53 -15.59
CA ASP A 75 3.02 -0.75 -15.81
C ASP A 75 2.17 0.37 -15.19
N PHE A 76 2.50 0.81 -13.96
CA PHE A 76 1.87 1.98 -13.35
C PHE A 76 2.16 3.28 -14.13
N ALA A 77 3.38 3.46 -14.64
CA ALA A 77 3.73 4.66 -15.42
C ALA A 77 2.90 4.74 -16.70
N GLU A 78 2.70 3.64 -17.40
CA GLU A 78 1.85 3.57 -18.59
C GLU A 78 0.38 3.86 -18.28
N ALA A 79 -0.14 3.36 -17.16
CA ALA A 79 -1.52 3.56 -16.74
C ALA A 79 -1.80 4.92 -16.05
N THR A 80 -0.76 5.67 -15.66
CA THR A 80 -0.91 6.87 -14.81
C THR A 80 -1.83 7.92 -15.41
N ASP A 81 -1.75 8.16 -16.72
CA ASP A 81 -2.59 9.19 -17.37
C ASP A 81 -4.07 8.80 -17.35
N ASP A 82 -4.40 7.49 -17.39
CA ASP A 82 -5.77 7.03 -17.26
C ASP A 82 -6.28 7.12 -15.82
N PHE A 83 -5.43 6.83 -14.82
CA PHE A 83 -5.76 7.11 -13.41
C PHE A 83 -6.06 8.60 -13.19
N LYS A 84 -5.25 9.50 -13.76
CA LYS A 84 -5.47 10.97 -13.68
C LYS A 84 -6.79 11.40 -14.30
N LYS A 85 -7.18 10.85 -15.47
CA LYS A 85 -8.48 11.11 -16.10
C LYS A 85 -9.66 10.71 -15.22
N LEU A 86 -9.47 9.70 -14.39
CA LEU A 86 -10.46 9.25 -13.38
C LEU A 86 -10.40 10.07 -12.09
N GLY A 87 -9.47 11.03 -11.96
CA GLY A 87 -9.26 11.83 -10.76
C GLY A 87 -8.49 11.10 -9.67
N ALA A 88 -7.86 9.96 -9.97
CA ALA A 88 -7.09 9.18 -9.02
C ALA A 88 -5.61 9.59 -9.02
N THR A 89 -4.99 9.52 -7.83
CA THR A 89 -3.55 9.74 -7.64
C THR A 89 -2.85 8.40 -7.41
N VAL A 90 -1.76 8.12 -8.14
CA VAL A 90 -0.92 6.93 -7.93
C VAL A 90 0.29 7.30 -7.09
N ILE A 91 0.56 6.51 -6.05
CA ILE A 91 1.74 6.64 -5.16
C ILE A 91 2.32 5.25 -4.90
N GLY A 92 3.59 5.06 -5.24
CA GLY A 92 4.34 3.86 -4.84
C GLY A 92 5.10 4.10 -3.53
N MET A 93 5.23 3.07 -2.70
CA MET A 93 5.89 3.17 -1.39
C MET A 93 6.84 1.99 -1.17
N SER A 94 8.06 2.28 -0.71
CA SER A 94 9.01 1.26 -0.26
C SER A 94 9.82 1.75 0.93
N GLY A 95 10.54 0.87 1.62
CA GLY A 95 11.48 1.24 2.68
C GLY A 95 12.76 1.91 2.19
N ASP A 96 12.91 2.14 0.89
CA ASP A 96 14.11 2.76 0.32
C ASP A 96 14.27 4.24 0.74
N PRO A 97 15.51 4.75 0.86
CA PRO A 97 15.77 6.15 1.14
C PRO A 97 15.40 7.04 -0.07
N ILE A 98 15.06 8.30 0.21
CA ILE A 98 14.54 9.24 -0.80
C ILE A 98 15.55 9.49 -1.94
N GLU A 99 16.85 9.44 -1.67
CA GLU A 99 17.91 9.61 -2.66
C GLU A 99 17.86 8.52 -3.74
N LYS A 100 17.59 7.27 -3.35
CA LYS A 100 17.39 6.14 -4.26
C LYS A 100 16.08 6.29 -5.02
N LEU A 101 15.02 6.74 -4.36
CA LEU A 101 13.72 6.98 -4.98
C LEU A 101 13.74 8.16 -5.96
N ASN A 102 14.62 9.16 -5.79
CA ASN A 102 14.83 10.22 -6.78
C ASN A 102 15.26 9.62 -8.13
N GLN A 103 16.19 8.68 -8.12
CA GLN A 103 16.63 8.00 -9.35
C GLN A 103 15.54 7.11 -9.93
N PHE A 104 14.88 6.31 -9.07
CA PHE A 104 13.81 5.39 -9.47
C PHE A 104 12.62 6.13 -10.09
N SER A 105 12.24 7.29 -9.56
CA SER A 105 11.14 8.11 -10.08
C SER A 105 11.40 8.61 -11.51
N VAL A 106 12.65 8.85 -11.87
CA VAL A 106 13.04 9.28 -13.22
C VAL A 106 13.08 8.09 -14.17
N SER A 107 13.87 7.06 -13.83
CA SER A 107 14.14 5.97 -14.76
C SER A 107 12.96 5.00 -14.88
N GLU A 108 12.44 4.50 -13.77
CA GLU A 108 11.46 3.41 -13.78
C GLU A 108 10.01 3.93 -13.70
N CYS A 109 9.74 4.98 -12.92
CA CYS A 109 8.41 5.62 -12.92
C CYS A 109 8.24 6.61 -14.09
N ARG A 110 9.28 6.80 -14.93
CA ARG A 110 9.24 7.62 -16.15
C ARG A 110 8.68 9.02 -15.91
N ASN A 111 8.97 9.61 -14.75
CA ASN A 111 8.45 10.92 -14.32
C ASN A 111 6.91 11.02 -14.25
N LYS A 112 6.18 9.91 -14.27
CA LYS A 112 4.71 9.90 -14.39
C LYS A 112 3.98 10.02 -13.06
N PHE A 113 4.49 9.37 -12.01
CA PHE A 113 3.89 9.35 -10.67
C PHE A 113 4.97 9.39 -9.58
N ALA A 114 4.56 9.68 -8.36
CA ALA A 114 5.48 9.81 -7.23
C ALA A 114 5.73 8.47 -6.53
N VAL A 115 6.96 8.30 -6.03
CA VAL A 115 7.34 7.20 -5.14
C VAL A 115 7.87 7.75 -3.82
N GLY A 116 7.49 7.13 -2.70
CA GLY A 116 7.75 7.61 -1.36
C GLY A 116 8.50 6.63 -0.47
N SER A 117 9.23 7.21 0.51
CA SER A 117 9.91 6.45 1.55
C SER A 117 8.93 6.10 2.66
N ALA A 118 8.64 4.81 2.82
CA ALA A 118 7.78 4.31 3.88
C ALA A 118 8.61 4.02 5.14
N SER A 119 8.21 4.61 6.27
CA SER A 119 8.79 4.22 7.55
C SER A 119 8.37 2.80 7.94
N PRO A 120 9.15 2.11 8.80
CA PRO A 120 8.73 0.81 9.35
C PRO A 120 7.36 0.87 10.03
N ALA A 121 7.02 1.99 10.68
CA ALA A 121 5.71 2.20 11.29
C ALA A 121 4.59 2.27 10.23
N THR A 122 4.84 2.92 9.09
CA THR A 122 3.88 2.97 7.97
C THR A 122 3.68 1.58 7.36
N ILE A 123 4.78 0.84 7.11
CA ILE A 123 4.73 -0.53 6.59
C ILE A 123 3.92 -1.44 7.52
N ALA A 124 4.17 -1.35 8.83
CA ALA A 124 3.43 -2.13 9.83
C ALA A 124 1.95 -1.73 9.91
N ALA A 125 1.65 -0.43 9.89
CA ALA A 125 0.26 0.06 9.97
C ALA A 125 -0.60 -0.35 8.78
N TYR A 126 0.01 -0.55 7.61
CA TYR A 126 -0.68 -1.07 6.42
C TYR A 126 -0.67 -2.61 6.32
N GLU A 127 -0.12 -3.29 7.34
CA GLU A 127 -0.06 -4.77 7.40
C GLU A 127 0.66 -5.39 6.19
N VAL A 128 1.70 -4.70 5.68
CA VAL A 128 2.47 -5.11 4.50
C VAL A 128 3.92 -5.45 4.84
N VAL A 129 4.19 -5.84 6.07
CA VAL A 129 5.54 -6.21 6.52
C VAL A 129 6.00 -7.49 5.82
N MET A 130 7.15 -7.46 5.17
CA MET A 130 7.75 -8.66 4.59
C MET A 130 8.24 -9.60 5.70
N PRO A 131 7.75 -10.86 5.78
CA PRO A 131 8.04 -11.74 6.93
C PRO A 131 9.53 -11.99 7.18
N LYS A 132 10.36 -12.01 6.13
CA LYS A 132 11.80 -12.29 6.23
C LYS A 132 12.65 -11.02 6.40
N ASN A 133 12.09 -9.84 6.19
CA ASN A 133 12.78 -8.56 6.33
C ASN A 133 11.80 -7.45 6.74
N PRO A 134 11.63 -7.18 8.04
CA PRO A 134 10.67 -6.18 8.54
C PRO A 134 10.94 -4.73 8.12
N ALA A 135 12.11 -4.42 7.59
CA ALA A 135 12.42 -3.11 7.03
C ALA A 135 11.86 -2.93 5.60
N MET A 136 11.36 -3.99 4.99
CA MET A 136 10.79 -4.00 3.65
C MET A 136 9.30 -4.28 3.71
N SER A 137 8.55 -3.74 2.75
CA SER A 137 7.18 -4.16 2.51
C SER A 137 7.13 -5.39 1.59
N ASP A 138 6.07 -6.14 1.68
CA ASP A 138 5.66 -7.03 0.60
C ASP A 138 5.12 -6.23 -0.60
N ARG A 139 4.55 -6.92 -1.59
CA ARG A 139 3.89 -6.27 -2.72
C ARG A 139 2.38 -6.29 -2.51
N THR A 140 1.85 -5.11 -2.18
CA THR A 140 0.41 -4.94 -1.93
C THR A 140 -0.07 -3.60 -2.47
N SER A 141 -1.15 -3.62 -3.25
CA SER A 141 -1.79 -2.43 -3.80
C SER A 141 -3.17 -2.21 -3.19
N TYR A 142 -3.44 -0.98 -2.82
CA TYR A 142 -4.72 -0.51 -2.28
C TYR A 142 -5.34 0.54 -3.20
N VAL A 143 -6.66 0.59 -3.26
CA VAL A 143 -7.40 1.78 -3.65
C VAL A 143 -8.09 2.33 -2.40
N ILE A 144 -7.81 3.60 -2.08
CA ILE A 144 -8.35 4.29 -0.92
C ILE A 144 -9.29 5.39 -1.41
N ALA A 145 -10.55 5.31 -1.00
CA ALA A 145 -11.56 6.31 -1.34
C ALA A 145 -11.35 7.63 -0.55
N PRO A 146 -11.91 8.77 -0.99
CA PRO A 146 -11.78 10.07 -0.33
C PRO A 146 -12.22 10.11 1.14
N ASP A 147 -13.10 9.20 1.57
CA ASP A 147 -13.51 9.03 2.97
C ASP A 147 -12.44 8.30 3.82
N GLY A 148 -11.34 7.87 3.21
CA GLY A 148 -10.24 7.17 3.84
C GLY A 148 -10.45 5.66 3.98
N LYS A 149 -11.47 5.07 3.36
CA LYS A 149 -11.69 3.61 3.39
C LYS A 149 -10.97 2.91 2.25
N VAL A 150 -10.42 1.75 2.53
CA VAL A 150 -9.92 0.82 1.52
C VAL A 150 -11.13 0.26 0.75
N VAL A 151 -11.15 0.47 -0.56
CA VAL A 151 -12.20 -0.07 -1.45
C VAL A 151 -11.71 -1.23 -2.31
N PHE A 152 -10.40 -1.43 -2.36
CA PHE A 152 -9.77 -2.56 -3.05
C PHE A 152 -8.40 -2.86 -2.41
N VAL A 153 -8.05 -4.14 -2.38
CA VAL A 153 -6.73 -4.64 -1.99
C VAL A 153 -6.33 -5.80 -2.88
N HIS A 154 -5.07 -5.79 -3.32
CA HIS A 154 -4.43 -6.92 -4.01
C HIS A 154 -3.04 -7.12 -3.42
N SER A 155 -2.79 -8.28 -2.84
CA SER A 155 -1.51 -8.65 -2.21
C SER A 155 -0.97 -9.91 -2.89
N ALA A 156 0.08 -9.75 -3.68
CA ALA A 156 0.77 -10.82 -4.39
C ALA A 156 2.20 -10.37 -4.73
N MET A 157 3.19 -11.27 -4.59
CA MET A 157 4.58 -10.93 -4.95
C MET A 157 4.82 -10.82 -6.45
N ASP A 158 3.96 -11.46 -7.28
CA ASP A 158 3.93 -11.26 -8.72
C ASP A 158 3.44 -9.84 -9.04
N PRO A 159 4.12 -9.04 -9.89
CA PRO A 159 3.65 -7.71 -10.28
C PRO A 159 2.37 -7.73 -11.13
N ALA A 160 2.01 -8.86 -11.73
CA ALA A 160 0.78 -8.98 -12.51
C ALA A 160 -0.48 -8.75 -11.65
N GLY A 161 -1.48 -8.07 -12.22
CA GLY A 161 -2.77 -7.83 -11.56
C GLY A 161 -2.84 -6.57 -10.70
N HIS A 162 -1.72 -5.99 -10.25
CA HIS A 162 -1.72 -4.79 -9.40
C HIS A 162 -2.30 -3.56 -10.13
N VAL A 163 -1.87 -3.31 -11.35
CA VAL A 163 -2.35 -2.17 -12.14
C VAL A 163 -3.79 -2.39 -12.61
N THR A 164 -4.08 -3.56 -13.19
CA THR A 164 -5.43 -3.86 -13.72
C THR A 164 -6.48 -3.87 -12.63
N GLY A 165 -6.21 -4.54 -11.50
CA GLY A 165 -7.14 -4.59 -10.37
C GLY A 165 -7.41 -3.21 -9.76
N THR A 166 -6.36 -2.39 -9.55
CA THR A 166 -6.54 -1.03 -9.03
C THR A 166 -7.26 -0.12 -10.03
N MET A 167 -7.00 -0.26 -11.33
CA MET A 167 -7.70 0.50 -12.38
C MET A 167 -9.20 0.18 -12.40
N ASP A 168 -9.55 -1.10 -12.35
CA ASP A 168 -10.96 -1.53 -12.35
C ASP A 168 -11.68 -1.07 -11.09
N ALA A 169 -11.02 -1.13 -9.93
CA ALA A 169 -11.57 -0.62 -8.68
C ALA A 169 -11.80 0.89 -8.71
N VAL A 170 -10.86 1.67 -9.26
CA VAL A 170 -11.03 3.13 -9.43
C VAL A 170 -12.19 3.44 -10.38
N LYS A 171 -12.28 2.74 -11.53
CA LYS A 171 -13.41 2.89 -12.47
C LYS A 171 -14.74 2.59 -11.79
N ALA A 172 -14.84 1.49 -11.05
CA ALA A 172 -16.06 1.10 -10.33
C ALA A 172 -16.44 2.16 -9.29
N TRP A 173 -15.48 2.66 -8.50
CA TRP A 173 -15.72 3.71 -7.52
C TRP A 173 -16.23 4.99 -8.17
N VAL A 174 -15.57 5.44 -9.24
CA VAL A 174 -15.96 6.66 -10.00
C VAL A 174 -17.37 6.51 -10.59
N ALA A 175 -17.71 5.36 -11.17
CA ALA A 175 -19.04 5.11 -11.72
C ALA A 175 -20.17 5.21 -10.67
N GLN A 176 -19.87 4.82 -9.42
CA GLN A 176 -20.81 4.90 -8.30
C GLN A 176 -20.96 6.32 -7.74
N HIS A 177 -19.93 7.18 -7.84
CA HIS A 177 -19.87 8.49 -7.16
C HIS A 177 -19.98 9.69 -8.11
N ARG A 178 -19.93 9.50 -9.43
CA ARG A 178 -20.16 10.55 -10.46
C ARG A 178 -21.63 10.86 -10.75
N LYS A 179 -22.58 10.23 -10.03
CA LYS A 179 -24.02 10.48 -10.19
C LYS A 179 -24.50 11.61 -9.28
N GLY A 180 -23.80 12.72 -9.29
CA GLY A 180 -24.21 13.93 -8.58
C GLY A 180 -23.87 15.18 -9.36
#